data_e85ce50b596b37c59e80b5b4171a9f06
#
_entry.id   e85ce50b596b37c59e80b5b4171a9f06
#
_cell.length_a   1.000
_cell.length_b   1.000
_cell.length_c   1.000
_cell.angle_alpha   90.00
_cell.angle_beta   90.00
_cell.angle_gamma   90.00
#
_symmetry.space_group_name_H-M   'P 1'
#
loop_
_entity.id
_entity.type
_entity.pdbx_description
1 polymer ?
#
loop_
_entity_poly.entity_id
_entity_poly.type
_entity_poly.pdbx_seq_one_letter_code
_entity_poly.pdbx_strand_id
1 'polypeptide(L)'
;MAMNISNFFIKNIQKSIKFSRQYAKSTHPFTKTWSLINEEIKSGFKQQTDYPQHADVVIIGGGFIGSSVAYWLKTRAGEGLSVAVIEKDTAYEMSQNINSHGFITQHYSLPENIYLSQYSAEFLRNVKTHLNENVDIEYSPHGTLILASEKYAHKLEENVALQREYGVKNKILTGEEIQKMYPWLKTSDIKLGCISAESEGVFNAHNLLKGLILKSKELGTTYVKSEVIGFEMESQRDVLMEGVKPGSFNRINRLLYRTEDNEEISLRFAVCVVAAGTDSTHIAELANIGRGSDLLTVPLPVEKRTYNVYSIENEANKMSIGLNTPYIMDTSGLWLRRNGIQNNLICGLVPPLKVTDIPDSDIFHSSLHNRYPGCGESKIQTISTEYSDCNTYDDTGILGPHPYHTNMIFATGFSRQGVHHSPAIGKGVAELIIDCQYSTIDLSRFGFDRILIDEPLIEFNVY
;
A
#
# COMPACT_ATOMS: atom_id res chain seq x y z
N MET A 1 2.92 -26.31 46.72
CA MET A 1 1.75 -26.81 47.45
C MET A 1 0.45 -26.77 46.61
N ALA A 2 0.42 -26.17 45.42
CA ALA A 2 -0.75 -26.09 44.56
C ALA A 2 -0.96 -27.26 43.57
N MET A 3 0.05 -28.14 43.43
CA MET A 3 0.03 -29.25 42.46
C MET A 3 -0.62 -30.56 42.95
N ASN A 4 -0.90 -30.66 44.25
CA ASN A 4 -1.48 -31.88 44.84
C ASN A 4 -3.01 -31.87 45.00
N ILE A 5 -3.65 -30.72 44.83
CA ILE A 5 -5.11 -30.60 45.01
C ILE A 5 -5.85 -31.00 43.72
N SER A 6 -5.31 -30.70 42.54
CA SER A 6 -5.95 -31.07 41.28
C SER A 6 -5.97 -32.58 41.03
N ASN A 7 -4.92 -33.31 41.44
CA ASN A 7 -4.86 -34.76 41.29
C ASN A 7 -5.79 -35.51 42.26
N PHE A 8 -6.09 -34.92 43.41
CA PHE A 8 -7.05 -35.50 44.36
C PHE A 8 -8.49 -35.38 43.87
N PHE A 9 -8.84 -34.25 43.26
CA PHE A 9 -10.17 -34.03 42.66
C PHE A 9 -10.43 -34.93 41.44
N ILE A 10 -9.45 -35.09 40.57
CA ILE A 10 -9.56 -35.93 39.35
C ILE A 10 -9.69 -37.42 39.74
N LYS A 11 -8.96 -37.91 40.74
CA LYS A 11 -9.07 -39.30 41.22
C LYS A 11 -10.42 -39.59 41.90
N ASN A 12 -11.00 -38.62 42.62
CA ASN A 12 -12.31 -38.81 43.25
C ASN A 12 -13.47 -38.76 42.26
N ILE A 13 -13.37 -37.92 41.22
CA ILE A 13 -14.33 -37.91 40.12
C ILE A 13 -14.28 -39.22 39.33
N GLN A 14 -13.10 -39.78 39.06
CA GLN A 14 -12.97 -41.06 38.38
C GLN A 14 -13.47 -42.25 39.20
N LYS A 15 -13.41 -42.20 40.54
CA LYS A 15 -14.01 -43.22 41.42
C LYS A 15 -15.54 -43.13 41.43
N SER A 16 -16.10 -41.95 41.47
CA SER A 16 -17.53 -41.73 41.42
C SER A 16 -18.16 -42.19 40.09
N ILE A 17 -17.44 -41.99 38.97
CA ILE A 17 -17.88 -42.45 37.64
C ILE A 17 -17.82 -43.98 37.49
N LYS A 18 -16.92 -44.69 38.21
CA LYS A 18 -16.88 -46.18 38.20
C LYS A 18 -18.04 -46.80 38.98
N PHE A 19 -18.57 -46.13 39.99
CA PHE A 19 -19.71 -46.67 40.77
C PHE A 19 -21.07 -46.50 40.04
N SER A 20 -21.23 -45.54 39.13
CA SER A 20 -22.45 -45.32 38.38
C SER A 20 -22.63 -46.20 37.14
N ARG A 21 -21.58 -46.95 36.73
CA ARG A 21 -21.63 -47.82 35.54
C ARG A 21 -22.35 -49.16 35.73
N GLN A 22 -22.82 -49.48 36.92
CA GLN A 22 -23.51 -50.76 37.22
C GLN A 22 -25.04 -50.69 37.26
N TYR A 23 -25.63 -49.51 37.20
CA TYR A 23 -27.07 -49.34 37.22
C TYR A 23 -27.52 -48.21 36.24
N ALA A 24 -27.68 -48.49 34.98
CA ALA A 24 -28.71 -47.94 34.11
C ALA A 24 -28.42 -48.20 32.62
N LYS A 25 -29.16 -49.05 32.01
CA LYS A 25 -29.41 -49.05 30.56
C LYS A 25 -30.58 -48.08 30.24
N SER A 26 -30.50 -46.84 30.64
CA SER A 26 -31.39 -45.79 30.19
C SER A 26 -30.57 -44.49 30.03
N THR A 27 -30.78 -43.82 28.89
CA THR A 27 -30.15 -42.56 28.52
C THR A 27 -30.40 -41.45 29.55
N HIS A 28 -29.52 -41.35 30.54
CA HIS A 28 -29.59 -40.32 31.57
C HIS A 28 -29.35 -38.92 30.91
N PRO A 29 -30.14 -37.88 31.26
CA PRO A 29 -29.94 -36.53 30.72
C PRO A 29 -28.53 -36.00 30.82
N PHE A 30 -27.82 -36.36 31.89
CA PHE A 30 -26.39 -35.99 32.11
C PHE A 30 -25.42 -36.59 31.09
N THR A 31 -25.67 -37.75 30.50
CA THR A 31 -24.80 -38.35 29.48
C THR A 31 -24.94 -37.61 28.15
N LYS A 32 -26.09 -37.06 27.86
CA LYS A 32 -26.34 -36.23 26.67
C LYS A 32 -25.70 -34.86 26.81
N THR A 33 -25.79 -34.27 28.00
CA THR A 33 -25.10 -33.00 28.32
C THR A 33 -23.59 -33.18 28.32
N TRP A 34 -23.08 -34.28 28.84
CA TRP A 34 -21.63 -34.59 28.87
C TRP A 34 -21.08 -34.90 27.48
N SER A 35 -21.86 -35.52 26.58
CA SER A 35 -21.40 -35.75 25.20
C SER A 35 -21.34 -34.41 24.44
N LEU A 36 -22.31 -33.51 24.63
CA LEU A 36 -22.29 -32.15 24.03
C LEU A 36 -21.12 -31.33 24.54
N ILE A 37 -20.85 -31.35 25.85
CA ILE A 37 -19.69 -30.67 26.44
C ILE A 37 -18.38 -31.28 25.94
N ASN A 38 -18.29 -32.60 25.78
CA ASN A 38 -17.09 -33.28 25.26
C ASN A 38 -16.94 -33.07 23.72
N GLU A 39 -18.00 -32.89 22.97
CA GLU A 39 -17.94 -32.51 21.57
C GLU A 39 -17.49 -31.06 21.44
N GLU A 40 -17.99 -30.15 22.27
CA GLU A 40 -17.48 -28.76 22.33
C GLU A 40 -16.01 -28.67 22.78
N ILE A 41 -15.59 -29.47 23.76
CA ILE A 41 -14.17 -29.55 24.19
C ILE A 41 -13.29 -30.20 23.12
N LYS A 42 -13.79 -31.17 22.36
CA LYS A 42 -13.07 -31.81 21.25
C LYS A 42 -13.05 -31.00 19.97
N SER A 43 -14.04 -30.15 19.74
CA SER A 43 -14.04 -29.21 18.62
C SER A 43 -13.07 -28.05 18.82
N GLY A 44 -12.34 -27.99 19.97
CA GLY A 44 -11.60 -26.81 20.42
C GLY A 44 -12.54 -25.62 20.40
N PHE A 45 -12.60 -24.82 21.43
CA PHE A 45 -13.30 -23.54 21.34
C PHE A 45 -12.86 -22.88 20.03
N LYS A 46 -13.69 -22.95 18.96
CA LYS A 46 -13.56 -22.01 17.88
C LYS A 46 -13.64 -20.69 18.60
N GLN A 47 -12.54 -19.96 18.65
CA GLN A 47 -12.58 -18.56 19.06
C GLN A 47 -13.65 -17.97 18.16
N GLN A 48 -14.79 -17.66 18.73
CA GLN A 48 -15.85 -16.94 18.05
C GLN A 48 -15.21 -15.60 17.72
N THR A 49 -14.70 -15.48 16.51
CA THR A 49 -14.15 -14.22 16.00
C THR A 49 -15.35 -13.30 15.95
N ASP A 50 -15.37 -12.35 16.88
CA ASP A 50 -16.42 -11.36 16.97
C ASP A 50 -16.24 -10.38 15.80
N TYR A 51 -16.89 -10.70 14.68
CA TYR A 51 -16.80 -9.89 13.47
C TYR A 51 -17.55 -8.58 13.66
N PRO A 52 -16.93 -7.42 13.37
CA PRO A 52 -17.57 -6.13 13.56
C PRO A 52 -18.79 -5.97 12.66
N GLN A 53 -19.92 -5.57 13.25
CA GLN A 53 -21.15 -5.20 12.54
C GLN A 53 -21.33 -3.69 12.41
N HIS A 54 -20.48 -2.92 13.10
CA HIS A 54 -20.45 -1.45 13.06
C HIS A 54 -19.01 -0.93 13.18
N ALA A 55 -18.69 0.08 12.38
CA ALA A 55 -17.49 0.89 12.52
C ALA A 55 -17.80 2.31 12.04
N ASP A 56 -17.18 3.33 12.64
CA ASP A 56 -17.33 4.71 12.16
C ASP A 56 -16.63 4.87 10.80
N VAL A 57 -15.44 4.30 10.69
CA VAL A 57 -14.67 4.25 9.44
C VAL A 57 -14.34 2.81 9.09
N VAL A 58 -14.74 2.39 7.89
CA VAL A 58 -14.29 1.14 7.30
C VAL A 58 -13.25 1.42 6.23
N ILE A 59 -12.16 0.66 6.22
CA ILE A 59 -11.09 0.75 5.23
C ILE A 59 -11.05 -0.57 4.46
N ILE A 60 -11.20 -0.50 3.16
CA ILE A 60 -11.10 -1.65 2.26
C ILE A 60 -9.69 -1.71 1.69
N GLY A 61 -8.96 -2.75 2.07
CA GLY A 61 -7.53 -2.93 1.76
C GLY A 61 -6.63 -2.50 2.92
N GLY A 62 -5.89 -3.45 3.47
CA GLY A 62 -4.92 -3.29 4.57
C GLY A 62 -3.48 -3.13 4.10
N GLY A 63 -3.25 -2.74 2.82
CA GLY A 63 -1.93 -2.44 2.28
C GLY A 63 -1.31 -1.18 2.88
N PHE A 64 -0.27 -0.63 2.22
CA PHE A 64 0.47 0.53 2.72
C PHE A 64 -0.43 1.74 3.01
N ILE A 65 -1.27 2.12 2.04
CA ILE A 65 -2.14 3.28 2.17
C ILE A 65 -3.21 3.03 3.23
N GLY A 66 -3.95 1.91 3.16
CA GLY A 66 -5.01 1.61 4.11
C GLY A 66 -4.52 1.46 5.55
N SER A 67 -3.37 0.81 5.76
CA SER A 67 -2.76 0.70 7.10
C SER A 67 -2.23 2.04 7.61
N SER A 68 -1.74 2.91 6.72
CA SER A 68 -1.36 4.27 7.08
C SER A 68 -2.57 5.13 7.47
N VAL A 69 -3.68 5.03 6.72
CA VAL A 69 -4.96 5.69 7.09
C VAL A 69 -5.42 5.23 8.46
N ALA A 70 -5.45 3.91 8.72
CA ALA A 70 -5.82 3.34 10.02
C ALA A 70 -4.93 3.87 11.15
N TYR A 71 -3.61 3.90 10.94
CA TYR A 71 -2.64 4.44 11.88
C TYR A 71 -2.93 5.92 12.21
N TRP A 72 -3.09 6.78 11.20
CA TRP A 72 -3.30 8.21 11.43
C TRP A 72 -4.65 8.54 12.04
N LEU A 73 -5.74 7.85 11.65
CA LEU A 73 -7.04 7.98 12.28
C LEU A 73 -6.97 7.66 13.78
N LYS A 74 -6.37 6.52 14.12
CA LYS A 74 -6.26 6.08 15.51
C LYS A 74 -5.26 6.91 16.31
N THR A 75 -4.19 7.40 15.71
CA THR A 75 -3.24 8.33 16.38
C THR A 75 -3.91 9.64 16.75
N ARG A 76 -4.83 10.15 15.91
CA ARG A 76 -5.50 11.43 16.15
C ARG A 76 -6.75 11.32 17.02
N ALA A 77 -7.59 10.32 16.79
CA ALA A 77 -8.89 10.18 17.43
C ALA A 77 -8.91 9.18 18.61
N GLY A 78 -7.87 8.33 18.75
CA GLY A 78 -7.80 7.35 19.83
C GLY A 78 -9.03 6.43 19.87
N GLU A 79 -9.63 6.29 21.04
CA GLU A 79 -10.86 5.50 21.25
C GLU A 79 -12.13 6.19 20.74
N GLY A 80 -12.06 7.50 20.45
CA GLY A 80 -13.21 8.28 19.97
C GLY A 80 -13.70 7.92 18.57
N LEU A 81 -12.98 7.06 17.85
CA LEU A 81 -13.34 6.62 16.50
C LEU A 81 -13.10 5.12 16.36
N SER A 82 -14.14 4.36 15.99
CA SER A 82 -14.02 2.94 15.68
C SER A 82 -13.58 2.77 14.22
N VAL A 83 -12.46 2.05 14.01
CA VAL A 83 -11.87 1.82 12.67
C VAL A 83 -11.75 0.32 12.42
N ALA A 84 -12.32 -0.14 11.31
CA ALA A 84 -12.19 -1.52 10.83
C ALA A 84 -11.50 -1.55 9.47
N VAL A 85 -10.51 -2.44 9.31
CA VAL A 85 -9.82 -2.70 8.05
C VAL A 85 -10.26 -4.08 7.56
N ILE A 86 -10.82 -4.14 6.36
CA ILE A 86 -11.18 -5.39 5.69
C ILE A 86 -10.10 -5.72 4.67
N GLU A 87 -9.36 -6.83 4.89
CA GLU A 87 -8.26 -7.27 4.04
C GLU A 87 -8.44 -8.74 3.66
N LYS A 88 -8.44 -9.01 2.36
CA LYS A 88 -8.63 -10.39 1.86
C LYS A 88 -7.39 -11.26 2.02
N ASP A 89 -6.21 -10.67 1.95
CA ASP A 89 -4.92 -11.37 2.04
C ASP A 89 -4.07 -10.80 3.17
N THR A 90 -4.26 -11.30 4.39
CA THR A 90 -3.49 -10.86 5.56
C THR A 90 -2.05 -11.38 5.60
N ALA A 91 -1.69 -12.34 4.74
CA ALA A 91 -0.31 -12.75 4.51
C ALA A 91 0.39 -11.79 3.54
N TYR A 92 -0.39 -11.00 2.80
CA TYR A 92 0.07 -10.06 1.78
C TYR A 92 0.88 -10.71 0.65
N GLU A 93 0.76 -12.04 0.45
CA GLU A 93 1.47 -12.79 -0.60
C GLU A 93 1.05 -12.33 -2.00
N MET A 94 -0.24 -11.96 -2.14
CA MET A 94 -0.81 -11.39 -3.36
C MET A 94 -0.76 -9.86 -3.36
N SER A 95 -0.28 -9.25 -2.28
CA SER A 95 -0.16 -7.80 -2.20
C SER A 95 0.91 -7.29 -3.14
N GLN A 96 0.58 -6.28 -3.89
CA GLN A 96 1.36 -5.69 -4.97
C GLN A 96 2.78 -5.31 -4.62
N ASN A 97 3.03 -5.02 -3.36
CA ASN A 97 4.19 -4.26 -2.97
C ASN A 97 4.94 -4.83 -1.77
N ILE A 98 4.62 -6.04 -1.33
CA ILE A 98 5.31 -6.61 -0.18
C ILE A 98 6.78 -6.92 -0.49
N ASN A 99 7.05 -7.32 -1.74
CA ASN A 99 8.38 -7.46 -2.29
C ASN A 99 8.88 -6.15 -2.89
N SER A 100 8.05 -5.09 -2.82
CA SER A 100 8.40 -3.78 -3.31
C SER A 100 9.68 -3.34 -2.63
N HIS A 101 10.65 -3.11 -3.47
CA HIS A 101 11.91 -2.55 -3.05
C HIS A 101 11.68 -1.07 -2.76
N GLY A 102 11.26 -0.77 -1.53
CA GLY A 102 10.96 0.58 -1.08
C GLY A 102 12.09 1.54 -1.42
N PHE A 103 11.73 2.62 -2.06
CA PHE A 103 12.61 3.75 -2.29
C PHE A 103 11.83 5.04 -2.04
N ILE A 104 12.51 6.12 -1.78
CA ILE A 104 11.91 7.45 -1.66
C ILE A 104 12.75 8.44 -2.43
N THR A 105 12.08 9.28 -3.21
CA THR A 105 12.67 10.32 -4.03
C THR A 105 11.83 11.59 -3.97
N GLN A 106 12.43 12.75 -4.20
CA GLN A 106 11.77 14.04 -4.31
C GLN A 106 11.84 14.60 -5.74
N HIS A 107 12.28 13.77 -6.69
CA HIS A 107 12.43 14.15 -8.10
C HIS A 107 11.08 14.12 -8.83
N TYR A 108 10.19 15.05 -8.46
CA TYR A 108 8.87 15.23 -9.06
C TYR A 108 8.75 16.61 -9.72
N SER A 109 7.78 16.73 -10.62
CA SER A 109 7.38 17.98 -11.28
C SER A 109 6.06 18.54 -10.74
N LEU A 110 5.33 17.77 -9.94
CA LEU A 110 4.13 18.24 -9.25
C LEU A 110 4.47 18.60 -7.80
N PRO A 111 4.11 19.82 -7.35
CA PRO A 111 4.35 20.26 -5.98
C PRO A 111 3.79 19.30 -4.91
N GLU A 112 2.61 18.78 -5.16
CA GLU A 112 1.95 17.84 -4.25
C GLU A 112 2.78 16.58 -4.03
N ASN A 113 3.36 16.01 -5.10
CA ASN A 113 4.24 14.84 -5.02
C ASN A 113 5.54 15.16 -4.28
N ILE A 114 6.10 16.36 -4.46
CA ILE A 114 7.26 16.83 -3.71
C ILE A 114 6.93 16.88 -2.22
N TYR A 115 5.83 17.50 -1.83
CA TYR A 115 5.40 17.59 -0.42
C TYR A 115 5.07 16.23 0.18
N LEU A 116 4.37 15.34 -0.56
CA LEU A 116 4.12 13.96 -0.12
C LEU A 116 5.41 13.23 0.18
N SER A 117 6.43 13.38 -0.70
CA SER A 117 7.74 12.77 -0.49
C SER A 117 8.50 13.36 0.69
N GLN A 118 8.50 14.68 0.84
CA GLN A 118 9.18 15.34 1.97
C GLN A 118 8.60 14.89 3.30
N TYR A 119 7.25 14.90 3.43
CA TYR A 119 6.58 14.43 4.63
C TYR A 119 6.87 12.97 4.92
N SER A 120 6.78 12.13 3.88
CA SER A 120 7.05 10.70 4.03
C SER A 120 8.52 10.41 4.37
N ALA A 121 9.46 11.16 3.80
CA ALA A 121 10.88 11.04 4.14
C ALA A 121 11.15 11.38 5.62
N GLU A 122 10.48 12.40 6.14
CA GLU A 122 10.56 12.73 7.56
C GLU A 122 9.96 11.64 8.44
N PHE A 123 8.81 11.10 8.05
CA PHE A 123 8.19 9.95 8.73
C PHE A 123 9.12 8.73 8.76
N LEU A 124 9.70 8.35 7.61
CA LEU A 124 10.62 7.21 7.49
C LEU A 124 11.87 7.40 8.35
N ARG A 125 12.42 8.62 8.39
CA ARG A 125 13.56 8.95 9.24
C ARG A 125 13.24 8.81 10.73
N ASN A 126 12.02 9.14 11.11
CA ASN A 126 11.51 9.09 12.48
C ASN A 126 10.60 7.89 12.75
N VAL A 127 10.70 6.82 11.96
CA VAL A 127 9.80 5.66 12.00
C VAL A 127 9.69 5.03 13.40
N LYS A 128 10.78 5.00 14.15
CA LYS A 128 10.81 4.46 15.52
C LYS A 128 9.95 5.27 16.49
N THR A 129 9.91 6.58 16.32
CA THR A 129 9.05 7.47 17.11
C THR A 129 7.58 7.30 16.76
N HIS A 130 7.28 7.10 15.48
CA HIS A 130 5.91 6.96 15.00
C HIS A 130 5.32 5.58 15.28
N LEU A 131 6.07 4.52 15.01
CA LEU A 131 5.54 3.18 15.04
C LEU A 131 5.95 2.41 16.31
N ASN A 132 7.23 2.15 16.50
CA ASN A 132 7.78 1.50 17.69
C ASN A 132 9.32 1.54 17.61
N GLU A 133 10.01 1.54 18.77
CA GLU A 133 11.48 1.50 18.84
C GLU A 133 12.10 0.26 18.17
N ASN A 134 11.35 -0.84 18.12
CA ASN A 134 11.79 -2.11 17.52
C ASN A 134 11.57 -2.18 15.99
N VAL A 135 10.89 -1.20 15.39
CA VAL A 135 10.69 -1.17 13.94
C VAL A 135 11.94 -0.68 13.26
N ASP A 136 12.60 -1.56 12.51
CA ASP A 136 13.74 -1.22 11.67
C ASP A 136 13.37 -1.42 10.20
N ILE A 137 13.31 -0.33 9.47
CA ILE A 137 13.04 -0.31 8.03
C ILE A 137 14.31 -0.33 7.19
N GLU A 138 15.48 -0.55 7.79
CA GLU A 138 16.77 -0.60 7.08
C GLU A 138 16.97 0.63 6.15
N TYR A 139 16.57 1.80 6.62
CA TYR A 139 16.60 3.02 5.80
C TYR A 139 18.03 3.41 5.45
N SER A 140 18.34 3.42 4.14
CA SER A 140 19.66 3.75 3.59
C SER A 140 19.57 5.02 2.73
N PRO A 141 19.93 6.20 3.27
CA PRO A 141 19.78 7.49 2.60
C PRO A 141 20.92 7.78 1.63
N HIS A 142 21.15 6.91 0.65
CA HIS A 142 22.19 7.09 -0.36
C HIS A 142 21.76 7.97 -1.53
N GLY A 143 20.53 8.46 -1.50
CA GLY A 143 19.99 9.37 -2.49
C GLY A 143 19.40 8.68 -3.71
N THR A 144 18.94 9.52 -4.64
CA THR A 144 18.45 9.13 -5.96
C THR A 144 19.23 9.89 -7.03
N LEU A 145 19.64 9.21 -8.09
CA LEU A 145 20.28 9.77 -9.27
C LEU A 145 19.35 9.59 -10.48
N ILE A 146 18.84 10.69 -11.01
CA ILE A 146 18.08 10.72 -12.25
C ILE A 146 19.01 11.07 -13.40
N LEU A 147 19.00 10.27 -14.46
CA LEU A 147 19.81 10.49 -15.67
C LEU A 147 18.97 11.10 -16.78
N ALA A 148 19.55 12.05 -17.52
CA ALA A 148 18.90 12.69 -18.67
C ALA A 148 19.85 12.70 -19.88
N SER A 149 19.32 12.25 -21.02
CA SER A 149 19.98 12.41 -22.31
C SER A 149 19.92 13.86 -22.79
N GLU A 150 20.61 14.19 -23.89
CA GLU A 150 20.54 15.53 -24.51
C GLU A 150 19.10 15.99 -24.74
N LYS A 151 18.22 15.09 -25.16
CA LYS A 151 16.80 15.38 -25.43
C LYS A 151 16.05 15.87 -24.19
N TYR A 152 16.37 15.33 -23.02
CA TYR A 152 15.63 15.58 -21.78
C TYR A 152 16.38 16.46 -20.78
N ALA A 153 17.59 16.92 -21.13
CA ALA A 153 18.42 17.73 -20.24
C ALA A 153 17.72 19.01 -19.79
N HIS A 154 17.11 19.74 -20.73
CA HIS A 154 16.37 20.97 -20.41
C HIS A 154 15.19 20.70 -19.46
N LYS A 155 14.46 19.61 -19.69
CA LYS A 155 13.34 19.23 -18.80
C LYS A 155 13.82 18.89 -17.40
N LEU A 156 14.98 18.22 -17.29
CA LEU A 156 15.59 17.97 -15.99
C LEU A 156 15.95 19.27 -15.26
N GLU A 157 16.51 20.25 -15.97
CA GLU A 157 16.85 21.56 -15.40
C GLU A 157 15.60 22.31 -14.91
N GLU A 158 14.51 22.31 -15.68
CA GLU A 158 13.22 22.89 -15.27
C GLU A 158 12.69 22.21 -13.99
N ASN A 159 12.67 20.88 -13.97
CA ASN A 159 12.21 20.12 -12.79
C ASN A 159 13.09 20.41 -11.57
N VAL A 160 14.41 20.49 -11.75
CA VAL A 160 15.35 20.82 -10.67
C VAL A 160 15.13 22.24 -10.13
N ALA A 161 14.86 23.20 -11.01
CA ALA A 161 14.54 24.57 -10.60
C ALA A 161 13.28 24.61 -9.73
N LEU A 162 12.20 23.93 -10.18
CA LEU A 162 10.97 23.79 -9.42
C LEU A 162 11.22 23.09 -8.07
N GLN A 163 11.90 21.96 -8.06
CA GLN A 163 12.20 21.20 -6.85
C GLN A 163 12.93 22.04 -5.81
N ARG A 164 13.88 22.89 -6.24
CA ARG A 164 14.60 23.81 -5.36
C ARG A 164 13.71 24.90 -4.79
N GLU A 165 12.76 25.39 -5.56
CA GLU A 165 11.74 26.35 -5.09
C GLU A 165 10.93 25.73 -3.95
N TYR A 166 10.65 24.44 -4.03
CA TYR A 166 9.95 23.66 -2.98
C TYR A 166 10.90 23.06 -1.91
N GLY A 167 12.15 23.54 -1.85
CA GLY A 167 13.10 23.21 -0.77
C GLY A 167 13.85 21.89 -0.94
N VAL A 168 13.77 21.24 -2.10
CA VAL A 168 14.54 20.02 -2.37
C VAL A 168 16.02 20.37 -2.56
N LYS A 169 16.89 19.63 -1.87
CA LYS A 169 18.34 19.79 -1.97
C LYS A 169 18.92 18.81 -2.98
N ASN A 170 19.10 19.26 -4.19
CA ASN A 170 19.62 18.47 -5.30
C ASN A 170 20.80 19.16 -5.99
N LYS A 171 21.58 18.37 -6.72
CA LYS A 171 22.75 18.82 -7.48
C LYS A 171 22.69 18.28 -8.90
N ILE A 172 22.82 19.15 -9.89
CA ILE A 172 23.03 18.77 -11.29
C ILE A 172 24.50 18.38 -11.47
N LEU A 173 24.73 17.30 -12.20
CA LEU A 173 26.00 16.74 -12.56
C LEU A 173 26.07 16.53 -14.07
N THR A 174 27.22 16.74 -14.66
CA THR A 174 27.50 16.35 -16.04
C THR A 174 27.73 14.84 -16.16
N GLY A 175 27.59 14.28 -17.36
CA GLY A 175 27.87 12.86 -17.61
C GLY A 175 29.29 12.47 -17.21
N GLU A 176 30.28 13.38 -17.38
CA GLU A 176 31.67 13.16 -16.95
C GLU A 176 31.84 13.13 -15.42
N GLU A 177 31.14 14.00 -14.69
CA GLU A 177 31.14 13.97 -13.22
C GLU A 177 30.50 12.70 -12.69
N ILE A 178 29.40 12.25 -13.29
CA ILE A 178 28.75 11.00 -12.95
C ILE A 178 29.67 9.82 -13.20
N GLN A 179 30.36 9.79 -14.36
CA GLN A 179 31.33 8.73 -14.69
C GLN A 179 32.49 8.66 -13.70
N LYS A 180 32.95 9.81 -13.18
CA LYS A 180 34.00 9.86 -12.14
C LYS A 180 33.47 9.33 -10.79
N MET A 181 32.24 9.66 -10.43
CA MET A 181 31.64 9.21 -9.18
C MET A 181 31.27 7.70 -9.23
N TYR A 182 30.79 7.24 -10.35
CA TYR A 182 30.31 5.86 -10.58
C TYR A 182 31.00 5.27 -11.83
N PRO A 183 32.24 4.83 -11.77
CA PRO A 183 33.03 4.37 -12.94
C PRO A 183 32.41 3.15 -13.64
N TRP A 184 31.60 2.38 -12.92
CA TRP A 184 30.90 1.21 -13.44
C TRP A 184 29.67 1.55 -14.30
N LEU A 185 29.18 2.79 -14.24
CA LEU A 185 28.01 3.27 -14.95
C LEU A 185 28.43 3.91 -16.27
N LYS A 186 27.89 3.44 -17.39
CA LYS A 186 28.15 4.05 -18.70
C LYS A 186 27.32 5.33 -18.86
N THR A 187 27.98 6.44 -19.16
CA THR A 187 27.35 7.77 -19.24
C THR A 187 27.56 8.48 -20.57
N SER A 188 28.03 7.75 -21.61
CA SER A 188 28.38 8.35 -22.93
C SER A 188 27.19 9.01 -23.65
N ASP A 189 25.97 8.58 -23.34
CA ASP A 189 24.70 9.09 -23.86
C ASP A 189 23.97 10.02 -22.88
N ILE A 190 24.57 10.27 -21.72
CA ILE A 190 24.01 11.12 -20.67
C ILE A 190 24.58 12.51 -20.76
N LYS A 191 23.71 13.51 -20.90
CA LYS A 191 24.08 14.92 -20.88
C LYS A 191 24.20 15.45 -19.47
N LEU A 192 23.15 15.22 -18.68
CA LEU A 192 23.04 15.67 -17.30
C LEU A 192 22.49 14.57 -16.42
N GLY A 193 22.75 14.65 -15.13
CA GLY A 193 22.03 13.92 -14.10
C GLY A 193 21.76 14.81 -12.92
N CYS A 194 20.73 14.47 -12.15
CA CYS A 194 20.42 15.13 -10.90
C CYS A 194 20.52 14.14 -9.76
N ILE A 195 21.34 14.48 -8.76
CA ILE A 195 21.46 13.69 -7.53
C ILE A 195 20.89 14.47 -6.36
N SER A 196 20.07 13.80 -5.56
CA SER A 196 19.61 14.27 -4.27
C SER A 196 19.97 13.23 -3.22
N ALA A 197 20.75 13.60 -2.22
CA ALA A 197 21.24 12.71 -1.17
C ALA A 197 20.51 12.91 0.16
N GLU A 198 19.93 14.09 0.39
CA GLU A 198 19.20 14.34 1.63
C GLU A 198 17.77 13.79 1.53
N SER A 199 17.38 12.97 2.50
CA SER A 199 16.03 12.46 2.64
C SER A 199 15.54 11.53 1.52
N GLU A 200 16.43 11.05 0.68
CA GLU A 200 16.15 10.11 -0.39
C GLU A 200 16.98 8.84 -0.25
N GLY A 201 16.48 7.74 -0.76
CA GLY A 201 17.19 6.47 -0.69
C GLY A 201 16.25 5.28 -0.71
N VAL A 202 16.70 4.19 -0.12
CA VAL A 202 15.96 2.92 -0.12
C VAL A 202 15.62 2.47 1.30
N PHE A 203 14.56 1.70 1.44
CA PHE A 203 14.12 1.17 2.72
C PHE A 203 13.43 -0.19 2.54
N ASN A 204 13.26 -0.91 3.63
CA ASN A 204 12.53 -2.17 3.65
C ASN A 204 11.01 -1.89 3.77
N ALA A 205 10.32 -2.00 2.63
CA ALA A 205 8.89 -1.72 2.55
C ALA A 205 8.05 -2.71 3.39
N HIS A 206 8.44 -3.98 3.42
CA HIS A 206 7.74 -5.00 4.23
C HIS A 206 7.74 -4.64 5.72
N ASN A 207 8.89 -4.22 6.25
CA ASN A 207 9.01 -3.83 7.65
C ASN A 207 8.20 -2.55 7.96
N LEU A 208 8.10 -1.61 7.01
CA LEU A 208 7.23 -0.44 7.14
C LEU A 208 5.75 -0.86 7.24
N LEU A 209 5.28 -1.70 6.31
CA LEU A 209 3.89 -2.18 6.31
C LEU A 209 3.55 -2.90 7.61
N LYS A 210 4.42 -3.84 8.02
CA LYS A 210 4.27 -4.57 9.28
C LYS A 210 4.21 -3.64 10.48
N GLY A 211 5.08 -2.62 10.52
CA GLY A 211 5.08 -1.60 11.57
C GLY A 211 3.77 -0.82 11.64
N LEU A 212 3.25 -0.36 10.49
CA LEU A 212 1.97 0.35 10.38
C LEU A 212 0.80 -0.50 10.89
N ILE A 213 0.72 -1.77 10.46
CA ILE A 213 -0.32 -2.72 10.87
C ILE A 213 -0.26 -2.97 12.39
N LEU A 214 0.91 -3.28 12.91
CA LEU A 214 1.07 -3.57 14.33
C LEU A 214 0.71 -2.34 15.19
N LYS A 215 1.19 -1.16 14.79
CA LYS A 215 0.90 0.08 15.52
C LYS A 215 -0.57 0.47 15.46
N SER A 216 -1.21 0.36 14.31
CA SER A 216 -2.64 0.65 14.20
C SER A 216 -3.51 -0.33 15.01
N LYS A 217 -3.14 -1.62 15.06
CA LYS A 217 -3.78 -2.61 15.94
C LYS A 217 -3.60 -2.28 17.43
N GLU A 218 -2.38 -1.91 17.83
CA GLU A 218 -2.07 -1.46 19.20
C GLU A 218 -2.95 -0.28 19.61
N LEU A 219 -3.20 0.64 18.67
CA LEU A 219 -4.07 1.81 18.87
C LEU A 219 -5.58 1.48 18.79
N GLY A 220 -5.96 0.23 18.58
CA GLY A 220 -7.35 -0.24 18.58
C GLY A 220 -8.03 -0.29 17.22
N THR A 221 -7.29 -0.45 16.12
CA THR A 221 -7.87 -0.79 14.81
C THR A 221 -8.22 -2.27 14.75
N THR A 222 -9.41 -2.61 14.29
CA THR A 222 -9.83 -4.00 14.03
C THR A 222 -9.47 -4.39 12.61
N TYR A 223 -8.60 -5.39 12.44
CA TYR A 223 -8.31 -5.99 11.13
C TYR A 223 -9.08 -7.29 10.97
N VAL A 224 -9.83 -7.38 9.86
CA VAL A 224 -10.68 -8.52 9.52
C VAL A 224 -10.17 -9.15 8.24
N LYS A 225 -9.81 -10.44 8.30
CA LYS A 225 -9.46 -11.21 7.11
C LYS A 225 -10.73 -11.65 6.41
N SER A 226 -11.11 -10.90 5.38
CA SER A 226 -12.37 -11.09 4.68
C SER A 226 -12.36 -10.38 3.34
N GLU A 227 -13.20 -10.84 2.43
CA GLU A 227 -13.40 -10.26 1.11
C GLU A 227 -14.68 -9.43 1.06
N VAL A 228 -14.59 -8.21 0.56
CA VAL A 228 -15.76 -7.36 0.29
C VAL A 228 -16.49 -7.90 -0.93
N ILE A 229 -17.79 -8.16 -0.78
CA ILE A 229 -18.64 -8.76 -1.83
C ILE A 229 -19.75 -7.83 -2.32
N GLY A 230 -20.00 -6.71 -1.64
CA GLY A 230 -21.04 -5.78 -2.06
C GLY A 230 -21.29 -4.65 -1.07
N PHE A 231 -22.27 -3.83 -1.43
CA PHE A 231 -22.76 -2.73 -0.62
C PHE A 231 -24.28 -2.73 -0.58
N GLU A 232 -24.85 -2.36 0.56
CA GLU A 232 -26.27 -2.05 0.67
C GLU A 232 -26.48 -0.54 0.54
N MET A 233 -27.47 -0.18 -0.28
CA MET A 233 -27.82 1.20 -0.57
C MET A 233 -29.14 1.55 0.07
N GLU A 234 -29.24 2.73 0.68
CA GLU A 234 -30.46 3.26 1.26
C GLU A 234 -30.93 4.47 0.46
N SER A 235 -32.17 4.41 -0.02
CA SER A 235 -32.78 5.53 -0.76
C SER A 235 -33.05 6.72 0.15
N GLN A 236 -32.52 7.88 -0.20
CA GLN A 236 -32.70 9.14 0.52
C GLN A 236 -33.38 10.17 -0.37
N ARG A 237 -34.72 10.03 -0.48
CA ARG A 237 -35.54 10.84 -1.41
C ARG A 237 -35.58 12.33 -1.07
N ASP A 238 -35.33 12.67 0.19
CA ASP A 238 -35.39 14.04 0.72
C ASP A 238 -34.05 14.78 0.57
N VAL A 239 -32.98 14.07 0.15
CA VAL A 239 -31.67 14.67 -0.08
C VAL A 239 -31.59 15.20 -1.51
N LEU A 240 -31.28 16.48 -1.63
CA LEU A 240 -30.97 17.12 -2.92
C LEU A 240 -29.45 17.18 -3.06
N MET A 241 -28.93 16.62 -4.14
CA MET A 241 -27.52 16.66 -4.49
C MET A 241 -27.38 17.26 -5.88
N GLU A 242 -26.46 18.20 -6.03
CA GLU A 242 -26.15 18.80 -7.34
C GLU A 242 -25.67 17.72 -8.32
N GLY A 243 -26.16 17.74 -9.54
CA GLY A 243 -25.82 16.74 -10.56
C GLY A 243 -26.51 15.38 -10.37
N VAL A 244 -27.47 15.26 -9.43
CA VAL A 244 -28.27 14.04 -9.21
C VAL A 244 -29.76 14.39 -9.31
N LYS A 245 -30.52 13.56 -10.03
CA LYS A 245 -31.96 13.75 -10.18
C LYS A 245 -32.66 13.77 -8.80
N PRO A 246 -33.51 14.77 -8.49
CA PRO A 246 -34.22 14.82 -7.22
C PRO A 246 -34.99 13.54 -6.91
N GLY A 247 -34.84 13.05 -5.68
CA GLY A 247 -35.50 11.84 -5.19
C GLY A 247 -34.89 10.51 -5.66
N SER A 248 -33.77 10.52 -6.39
CA SER A 248 -33.06 9.32 -6.85
C SER A 248 -31.75 9.02 -6.10
N PHE A 249 -31.38 9.85 -5.12
CA PHE A 249 -30.14 9.66 -4.39
C PHE A 249 -30.20 8.42 -3.48
N ASN A 250 -29.16 7.57 -3.60
CA ASN A 250 -28.99 6.39 -2.77
C ASN A 250 -27.65 6.50 -2.04
N ARG A 251 -27.69 6.43 -0.71
CA ARG A 251 -26.50 6.45 0.13
C ARG A 251 -26.03 5.04 0.43
N ILE A 252 -24.72 4.81 0.33
CA ILE A 252 -24.08 3.60 0.83
C ILE A 252 -23.82 3.80 2.32
N ASN A 253 -24.34 2.89 3.16
CA ASN A 253 -24.13 2.92 4.61
C ASN A 253 -23.77 1.56 5.20
N ARG A 254 -23.77 0.52 4.37
CA ARG A 254 -23.39 -0.84 4.75
C ARG A 254 -22.53 -1.49 3.69
N LEU A 255 -21.57 -2.25 4.18
CA LEU A 255 -20.66 -3.09 3.43
C LEU A 255 -21.01 -4.56 3.72
N LEU A 256 -21.04 -5.38 2.71
CA LEU A 256 -21.15 -6.83 2.82
C LEU A 256 -19.77 -7.45 2.62
N TYR A 257 -19.32 -8.26 3.57
CA TYR A 257 -18.08 -9.00 3.43
C TYR A 257 -18.26 -10.48 3.75
N ARG A 258 -17.44 -11.30 3.11
CA ARG A 258 -17.44 -12.75 3.28
C ARG A 258 -16.21 -13.16 4.10
N THR A 259 -16.48 -13.89 5.18
CA THR A 259 -15.42 -14.42 6.06
C THR A 259 -14.76 -15.66 5.46
N GLU A 260 -13.66 -16.12 6.07
CA GLU A 260 -13.00 -17.37 5.67
C GLU A 260 -13.91 -18.60 5.83
N ASP A 261 -14.87 -18.55 6.74
CA ASP A 261 -15.88 -19.61 6.95
C ASP A 261 -17.07 -19.51 5.97
N ASN A 262 -16.98 -18.63 4.95
CA ASN A 262 -18.05 -18.32 3.98
C ASN A 262 -19.33 -17.72 4.59
N GLU A 263 -19.26 -17.11 5.76
CA GLU A 263 -20.35 -16.36 6.34
C GLU A 263 -20.39 -14.94 5.74
N GLU A 264 -21.57 -14.47 5.35
CA GLU A 264 -21.78 -13.12 4.86
C GLU A 264 -22.22 -12.22 6.00
N ILE A 265 -21.46 -11.17 6.25
CA ILE A 265 -21.68 -10.22 7.34
C ILE A 265 -21.90 -8.83 6.77
N SER A 266 -22.91 -8.14 7.31
CA SER A 266 -23.23 -6.75 7.00
C SER A 266 -22.61 -5.85 8.07
N LEU A 267 -21.74 -4.91 7.64
CA LEU A 267 -21.09 -3.92 8.50
C LEU A 267 -21.60 -2.53 8.17
N ARG A 268 -22.18 -1.87 9.16
CA ARG A 268 -22.62 -0.47 9.04
C ARG A 268 -21.46 0.48 9.28
N PHE A 269 -21.38 1.55 8.48
CA PHE A 269 -20.32 2.58 8.60
C PHE A 269 -20.84 3.99 8.32
N ALA A 270 -20.10 4.99 8.78
CA ALA A 270 -20.31 6.39 8.40
C ALA A 270 -19.48 6.76 7.17
N VAL A 271 -18.20 6.39 7.16
CA VAL A 271 -17.25 6.65 6.06
C VAL A 271 -16.58 5.35 5.63
N CYS A 272 -16.45 5.15 4.32
CA CYS A 272 -15.70 4.06 3.71
C CYS A 272 -14.48 4.62 2.99
N VAL A 273 -13.29 4.09 3.28
CA VAL A 273 -12.06 4.38 2.55
C VAL A 273 -11.71 3.21 1.65
N VAL A 274 -11.60 3.43 0.35
CA VAL A 274 -11.19 2.42 -0.62
C VAL A 274 -9.69 2.61 -0.91
N ALA A 275 -8.88 1.71 -0.36
CA ALA A 275 -7.43 1.63 -0.53
C ALA A 275 -7.01 0.22 -0.99
N ALA A 276 -7.82 -0.36 -1.89
CA ALA A 276 -7.73 -1.75 -2.32
C ALA A 276 -6.71 -1.98 -3.47
N GLY A 277 -5.90 -0.97 -3.79
CA GLY A 277 -4.88 -1.06 -4.84
C GLY A 277 -5.51 -1.49 -6.17
N THR A 278 -5.00 -2.56 -6.80
CA THR A 278 -5.49 -3.07 -8.10
C THR A 278 -6.95 -3.52 -8.09
N ASP A 279 -7.50 -3.81 -6.92
CA ASP A 279 -8.90 -4.24 -6.81
C ASP A 279 -9.85 -3.05 -6.59
N SER A 280 -9.36 -1.82 -6.52
CA SER A 280 -10.17 -0.64 -6.25
C SER A 280 -11.27 -0.43 -7.28
N THR A 281 -11.02 -0.73 -8.56
CA THR A 281 -12.04 -0.65 -9.61
C THR A 281 -13.15 -1.68 -9.40
N HIS A 282 -12.81 -2.89 -8.99
CA HIS A 282 -13.81 -3.90 -8.64
C HIS A 282 -14.68 -3.43 -7.47
N ILE A 283 -14.08 -2.85 -6.43
CA ILE A 283 -14.83 -2.28 -5.30
C ILE A 283 -15.73 -1.12 -5.76
N ALA A 284 -15.25 -0.27 -6.66
CA ALA A 284 -16.04 0.82 -7.24
C ALA A 284 -17.25 0.28 -8.05
N GLU A 285 -17.06 -0.79 -8.83
CA GLU A 285 -18.14 -1.45 -9.57
C GLU A 285 -19.21 -2.06 -8.65
N LEU A 286 -18.81 -2.65 -7.50
CA LEU A 286 -19.76 -3.14 -6.48
C LEU A 286 -20.62 -2.00 -5.91
N ALA A 287 -20.11 -0.77 -5.93
CA ALA A 287 -20.82 0.45 -5.54
C ALA A 287 -21.58 1.12 -6.71
N ASN A 288 -21.69 0.47 -7.87
CA ASN A 288 -22.26 0.99 -9.12
C ASN A 288 -21.55 2.22 -9.71
N ILE A 289 -20.33 2.53 -9.28
CA ILE A 289 -19.49 3.60 -9.83
C ILE A 289 -19.02 3.22 -11.25
N GLY A 290 -19.04 4.19 -12.17
CA GLY A 290 -18.77 3.95 -13.60
C GLY A 290 -19.94 3.32 -14.35
N ARG A 291 -21.03 3.02 -13.65
CA ARG A 291 -22.24 2.42 -14.20
C ARG A 291 -23.45 3.20 -13.69
N GLY A 292 -24.45 3.40 -14.51
CA GLY A 292 -25.68 4.08 -14.08
C GLY A 292 -25.88 5.43 -14.72
N SER A 293 -26.47 6.37 -13.96
CA SER A 293 -26.79 7.72 -14.43
C SER A 293 -26.15 8.77 -13.52
N ASP A 294 -26.21 10.01 -13.99
CA ASP A 294 -25.76 11.19 -13.25
C ASP A 294 -24.26 11.06 -12.83
N LEU A 295 -23.90 11.51 -11.66
CA LEU A 295 -22.53 11.46 -11.14
C LEU A 295 -21.99 10.03 -10.91
N LEU A 296 -22.84 8.99 -10.92
CA LEU A 296 -22.39 7.59 -10.89
C LEU A 296 -21.62 7.20 -12.16
N THR A 297 -21.81 7.90 -13.26
CA THR A 297 -21.09 7.66 -14.52
C THR A 297 -19.60 8.02 -14.42
N VAL A 298 -19.20 8.80 -13.42
CA VAL A 298 -17.79 9.15 -13.20
C VAL A 298 -17.03 7.89 -12.81
N PRO A 299 -16.12 7.39 -13.68
CA PRO A 299 -15.44 6.13 -13.44
C PRO A 299 -14.29 6.29 -12.44
N LEU A 300 -13.86 5.17 -11.86
CA LEU A 300 -12.55 5.03 -11.25
C LEU A 300 -11.58 4.44 -12.29
N PRO A 301 -10.73 5.24 -12.94
CA PRO A 301 -9.87 4.78 -14.02
C PRO A 301 -8.57 4.14 -13.47
N VAL A 302 -8.70 3.10 -12.66
CA VAL A 302 -7.55 2.41 -12.07
C VAL A 302 -7.47 0.99 -12.61
N GLU A 303 -6.31 0.64 -13.14
CA GLU A 303 -6.04 -0.68 -13.70
C GLU A 303 -4.80 -1.30 -13.06
N LYS A 304 -4.72 -2.63 -13.15
CA LYS A 304 -3.57 -3.41 -12.72
C LYS A 304 -2.49 -3.33 -13.80
N ARG A 305 -1.31 -2.81 -13.43
CA ARG A 305 -0.09 -2.85 -14.26
C ARG A 305 0.88 -3.88 -13.70
N THR A 306 1.44 -4.68 -14.58
CA THR A 306 2.38 -5.76 -14.22
C THR A 306 3.79 -5.42 -14.71
N TYR A 307 4.81 -5.69 -13.89
CA TYR A 307 6.21 -5.49 -14.27
C TYR A 307 7.11 -6.52 -13.58
N ASN A 308 8.27 -6.78 -14.20
CA ASN A 308 9.25 -7.71 -13.65
C ASN A 308 10.34 -6.94 -12.87
N VAL A 309 10.74 -7.54 -11.76
CA VAL A 309 11.87 -7.13 -10.94
C VAL A 309 12.91 -8.23 -10.95
N TYR A 310 14.13 -7.87 -11.25
CA TYR A 310 15.25 -8.77 -11.43
C TYR A 310 16.26 -8.59 -10.29
N SER A 311 16.64 -9.71 -9.66
CA SER A 311 17.77 -9.75 -8.74
C SER A 311 18.99 -10.29 -9.48
N ILE A 312 20.06 -9.52 -9.48
CA ILE A 312 21.28 -9.82 -10.25
C ILE A 312 22.44 -10.00 -9.28
N GLU A 313 23.12 -11.13 -9.37
CA GLU A 313 24.36 -11.38 -8.66
C GLU A 313 25.55 -10.97 -9.51
N ASN A 314 26.38 -10.08 -8.98
CA ASN A 314 27.66 -9.74 -9.60
C ASN A 314 28.78 -10.64 -9.07
N GLU A 315 29.54 -11.25 -9.94
CA GLU A 315 30.69 -12.04 -9.56
C GLU A 315 31.75 -11.20 -8.84
N ALA A 316 32.39 -11.78 -7.81
CA ALA A 316 33.30 -11.09 -6.91
C ALA A 316 34.52 -10.43 -7.61
N ASN A 317 34.84 -10.85 -8.83
CA ASN A 317 36.04 -10.39 -9.58
C ASN A 317 35.75 -9.26 -10.58
N LYS A 318 34.47 -8.79 -10.67
CA LYS A 318 34.10 -7.68 -11.55
C LYS A 318 34.04 -6.35 -10.78
N MET A 319 33.96 -5.25 -11.53
CA MET A 319 33.95 -3.90 -10.97
C MET A 319 32.91 -3.77 -9.85
N SER A 320 33.38 -3.49 -8.64
CA SER A 320 32.53 -3.40 -7.45
C SER A 320 31.64 -2.16 -7.53
N ILE A 321 30.35 -2.39 -7.32
CA ILE A 321 29.37 -1.33 -7.11
C ILE A 321 29.52 -0.84 -5.66
N GLY A 322 29.87 0.42 -5.48
CA GLY A 322 30.10 1.02 -4.15
C GLY A 322 28.87 0.90 -3.22
N LEU A 323 29.12 0.86 -1.92
CA LEU A 323 28.04 0.85 -0.91
C LEU A 323 27.18 2.10 -0.93
N ASN A 324 27.76 3.22 -1.38
CA ASN A 324 27.12 4.52 -1.52
C ASN A 324 26.38 4.71 -2.85
N THR A 325 26.10 3.63 -3.58
CA THR A 325 25.34 3.69 -4.83
C THR A 325 23.93 4.17 -4.56
N PRO A 326 23.47 5.27 -5.19
CA PRO A 326 22.09 5.74 -5.05
C PRO A 326 21.10 4.83 -5.78
N TYR A 327 19.83 5.07 -5.57
CA TYR A 327 18.80 4.58 -6.48
C TYR A 327 18.93 5.31 -7.81
N ILE A 328 19.08 4.59 -8.92
CA ILE A 328 19.33 5.20 -10.24
C ILE A 328 18.12 4.97 -11.13
N MET A 329 17.70 6.05 -11.79
CA MET A 329 16.67 6.02 -12.83
C MET A 329 17.26 6.50 -14.16
N ASP A 330 17.14 5.65 -15.16
CA ASP A 330 17.67 5.87 -16.50
C ASP A 330 16.61 6.36 -17.49
N THR A 331 17.06 7.05 -18.52
CA THR A 331 16.22 7.56 -19.63
C THR A 331 15.46 6.47 -20.40
N SER A 332 15.88 5.22 -20.28
CA SER A 332 15.19 4.05 -20.87
C SER A 332 14.04 3.53 -19.99
N GLY A 333 13.79 4.13 -18.83
CA GLY A 333 12.90 3.58 -17.81
C GLY A 333 13.54 2.49 -16.95
N LEU A 334 14.81 2.13 -17.20
CA LEU A 334 15.54 1.22 -16.34
C LEU A 334 15.80 1.90 -15.00
N TRP A 335 15.44 1.19 -13.93
CA TRP A 335 15.85 1.58 -12.58
C TRP A 335 16.72 0.49 -11.98
N LEU A 336 17.67 0.90 -11.16
CA LEU A 336 18.56 -0.02 -10.47
C LEU A 336 18.99 0.50 -9.11
N ARG A 337 19.17 -0.42 -8.18
CA ARG A 337 19.70 -0.15 -6.85
C ARG A 337 20.55 -1.31 -6.36
N ARG A 338 21.44 -1.00 -5.43
CA ARG A 338 22.18 -2.02 -4.71
C ARG A 338 21.26 -2.82 -3.76
N ASN A 339 21.54 -4.12 -3.63
CA ASN A 339 20.84 -5.01 -2.71
C ASN A 339 21.78 -5.45 -1.56
N GLY A 340 21.60 -4.83 -0.40
CA GLY A 340 22.36 -5.16 0.80
C GLY A 340 23.88 -4.89 0.69
N ILE A 341 24.65 -5.60 1.51
CA ILE A 341 26.13 -5.44 1.60
C ILE A 341 26.85 -6.15 0.44
N GLN A 342 26.25 -7.22 -0.08
CA GLN A 342 26.81 -7.96 -1.21
C GLN A 342 26.77 -7.10 -2.49
N ASN A 343 27.59 -7.46 -3.49
CA ASN A 343 27.66 -6.72 -4.76
C ASN A 343 26.46 -7.02 -5.71
N ASN A 344 25.29 -7.22 -5.15
CA ASN A 344 24.06 -7.58 -5.86
C ASN A 344 23.26 -6.34 -6.22
N LEU A 345 22.53 -6.41 -7.34
CA LEU A 345 21.61 -5.39 -7.79
C LEU A 345 20.18 -5.90 -7.80
N ILE A 346 19.27 -4.99 -7.58
CA ILE A 346 17.87 -5.14 -7.94
C ILE A 346 17.54 -4.08 -8.99
N CYS A 347 16.87 -4.49 -10.04
CA CYS A 347 16.54 -3.61 -11.15
C CYS A 347 15.26 -4.04 -11.86
N GLY A 348 14.72 -3.15 -12.66
CA GLY A 348 13.53 -3.39 -13.47
C GLY A 348 13.35 -2.27 -14.49
N LEU A 349 12.33 -2.42 -15.34
CA LEU A 349 11.88 -1.39 -16.25
C LEU A 349 10.57 -0.79 -15.75
N VAL A 350 10.46 0.52 -15.79
CA VAL A 350 9.17 1.22 -15.66
C VAL A 350 8.46 1.05 -17.00
N PRO A 351 7.29 0.39 -17.06
CA PRO A 351 6.56 0.28 -18.29
C PRO A 351 6.10 1.67 -18.75
N PRO A 352 6.12 1.96 -20.06
CA PRO A 352 5.56 3.20 -20.59
C PRO A 352 4.08 3.38 -20.20
N LEU A 353 3.64 4.62 -20.06
CA LEU A 353 2.22 4.97 -19.92
C LEU A 353 1.40 4.26 -21.01
N LYS A 354 0.28 3.66 -20.64
CA LYS A 354 -0.64 2.92 -21.51
C LYS A 354 -0.16 1.53 -22.00
N VAL A 355 0.97 1.02 -21.51
CA VAL A 355 1.39 -0.35 -21.74
C VAL A 355 1.05 -1.17 -20.49
N THR A 356 0.12 -2.12 -20.63
CA THR A 356 -0.28 -3.04 -19.55
C THR A 356 0.57 -4.31 -19.52
N ASP A 357 1.20 -4.63 -20.65
CA ASP A 357 1.99 -5.83 -20.80
C ASP A 357 3.39 -5.69 -20.20
N ILE A 358 3.91 -6.80 -19.71
CA ILE A 358 5.27 -6.88 -19.18
C ILE A 358 6.25 -6.52 -20.32
N PRO A 359 7.18 -5.56 -20.09
CA PRO A 359 8.20 -5.26 -21.08
C PRO A 359 8.99 -6.52 -21.48
N ASP A 360 9.29 -6.64 -22.78
CA ASP A 360 10.06 -7.75 -23.31
C ASP A 360 11.40 -7.89 -22.56
N SER A 361 11.77 -9.11 -22.22
CA SER A 361 13.03 -9.43 -21.55
C SER A 361 14.25 -8.92 -22.33
N ASP A 362 14.19 -8.91 -23.66
CA ASP A 362 15.29 -8.45 -24.52
C ASP A 362 15.49 -6.92 -24.39
N ILE A 363 14.40 -6.17 -24.23
CA ILE A 363 14.46 -4.71 -23.95
C ILE A 363 15.13 -4.47 -22.61
N PHE A 364 14.75 -5.24 -21.57
CA PHE A 364 15.38 -5.13 -20.26
C PHE A 364 16.89 -5.44 -20.33
N HIS A 365 17.28 -6.57 -20.94
CA HIS A 365 18.68 -6.96 -21.05
C HIS A 365 19.50 -5.94 -21.84
N SER A 366 18.95 -5.42 -22.93
CA SER A 366 19.59 -4.38 -23.74
C SER A 366 19.80 -3.09 -22.94
N SER A 367 18.78 -2.62 -22.21
CA SER A 367 18.84 -1.41 -21.38
C SER A 367 19.84 -1.57 -20.24
N LEU A 368 19.84 -2.73 -19.57
CA LEU A 368 20.77 -3.02 -18.49
C LEU A 368 22.22 -3.08 -18.99
N HIS A 369 22.47 -3.82 -20.07
CA HIS A 369 23.82 -3.93 -20.66
C HIS A 369 24.33 -2.57 -21.17
N ASN A 370 23.44 -1.77 -21.74
CA ASN A 370 23.80 -0.44 -22.20
C ASN A 370 24.20 0.47 -21.04
N ARG A 371 23.50 0.44 -19.91
CA ARG A 371 23.80 1.29 -18.74
C ARG A 371 24.89 0.72 -17.85
N TYR A 372 24.93 -0.61 -17.70
CA TYR A 372 25.94 -1.32 -16.91
C TYR A 372 26.63 -2.42 -17.75
N PRO A 373 27.62 -2.07 -18.57
CA PRO A 373 28.32 -3.05 -19.44
C PRO A 373 29.00 -4.17 -18.66
N GLY A 374 29.42 -3.91 -17.42
CA GLY A 374 30.02 -4.93 -16.54
C GLY A 374 29.07 -6.04 -16.10
N CYS A 375 27.76 -5.88 -16.35
CA CYS A 375 26.72 -6.88 -16.03
C CYS A 375 26.65 -8.04 -17.04
N GLY A 376 27.39 -7.98 -18.16
CA GLY A 376 27.19 -8.86 -19.33
C GLY A 376 27.27 -10.39 -19.11
N GLU A 377 27.75 -10.86 -17.96
CA GLU A 377 27.78 -12.28 -17.57
C GLU A 377 27.17 -12.51 -16.17
N SER A 378 26.50 -11.49 -15.62
CA SER A 378 25.88 -11.60 -14.30
C SER A 378 24.69 -12.55 -14.36
N LYS A 379 24.59 -13.43 -13.36
CA LYS A 379 23.46 -14.35 -13.27
C LYS A 379 22.25 -13.61 -12.70
N ILE A 380 21.15 -13.65 -13.45
CA ILE A 380 19.84 -13.34 -12.88
C ILE A 380 19.53 -14.46 -11.87
N GLN A 381 19.44 -14.11 -10.59
CA GLN A 381 19.12 -15.08 -9.53
C GLN A 381 17.63 -15.35 -9.46
N THR A 382 16.85 -14.29 -9.49
CA THR A 382 15.39 -14.37 -9.39
C THR A 382 14.73 -13.33 -10.27
N ILE A 383 13.56 -13.69 -10.79
CA ILE A 383 12.63 -12.78 -11.42
C ILE A 383 11.35 -12.84 -10.60
N SER A 384 10.93 -11.71 -10.06
CA SER A 384 9.62 -11.58 -9.42
C SER A 384 8.72 -10.72 -10.28
N THR A 385 7.48 -11.15 -10.44
CA THR A 385 6.45 -10.35 -11.11
C THR A 385 5.70 -9.56 -10.04
N GLU A 386 5.74 -8.26 -10.17
CA GLU A 386 5.06 -7.34 -9.27
C GLU A 386 3.91 -6.64 -9.99
N TYR A 387 3.00 -6.09 -9.20
CA TYR A 387 1.83 -5.40 -9.68
C TYR A 387 1.78 -3.99 -9.09
N SER A 388 1.16 -3.07 -9.81
CA SER A 388 0.80 -1.74 -9.29
C SER A 388 -0.58 -1.33 -9.78
N ASP A 389 -1.25 -0.54 -8.98
CA ASP A 389 -2.49 0.14 -9.32
C ASP A 389 -2.16 1.41 -10.10
N CYS A 390 -2.51 1.44 -11.36
CA CYS A 390 -2.21 2.55 -12.24
C CYS A 390 -3.48 3.33 -12.58
N ASN A 391 -3.48 4.63 -12.36
CA ASN A 391 -4.52 5.49 -12.90
C ASN A 391 -4.27 5.70 -14.39
N THR A 392 -5.13 5.16 -15.23
CA THR A 392 -5.01 5.20 -16.69
C THR A 392 -5.37 6.55 -17.30
N TYR A 393 -5.98 7.45 -16.53
CA TYR A 393 -6.33 8.79 -16.98
C TYR A 393 -5.09 9.69 -17.06
N ASP A 394 -4.31 9.79 -16.00
CA ASP A 394 -3.17 10.70 -15.92
C ASP A 394 -1.94 10.15 -15.15
N ASP A 395 -1.93 8.87 -14.78
CA ASP A 395 -0.88 8.19 -13.97
C ASP A 395 -0.62 8.82 -12.59
N THR A 396 -1.51 9.69 -12.14
CA THR A 396 -1.45 10.35 -10.83
C THR A 396 -2.52 9.78 -9.92
N GLY A 397 -2.18 9.57 -8.64
CA GLY A 397 -3.10 8.95 -7.67
C GLY A 397 -4.45 9.66 -7.57
N ILE A 398 -5.48 8.93 -7.18
CA ILE A 398 -6.81 9.45 -6.90
C ILE A 398 -7.00 9.46 -5.39
N LEU A 399 -7.25 10.64 -4.83
CA LEU A 399 -7.46 10.85 -3.41
C LEU A 399 -8.64 11.79 -3.17
N GLY A 400 -9.68 11.29 -2.56
CA GLY A 400 -10.85 12.09 -2.20
C GLY A 400 -12.17 11.35 -2.31
N PRO A 401 -13.27 12.00 -1.92
CA PRO A 401 -14.60 11.41 -2.00
C PRO A 401 -15.06 11.29 -3.46
N HIS A 402 -15.81 10.24 -3.75
CA HIS A 402 -16.49 10.12 -5.04
C HIS A 402 -17.62 11.16 -5.13
N PRO A 403 -17.82 11.84 -6.28
CA PRO A 403 -18.78 12.93 -6.39
C PRO A 403 -20.23 12.53 -6.10
N TYR A 404 -20.64 11.28 -6.37
CA TYR A 404 -21.94 10.76 -5.97
C TYR A 404 -21.96 10.18 -4.55
N HIS A 405 -20.98 9.34 -4.19
CA HIS A 405 -20.86 8.70 -2.87
C HIS A 405 -19.88 9.48 -1.98
N THR A 406 -20.30 10.65 -1.50
CA THR A 406 -19.43 11.56 -0.73
C THR A 406 -18.87 10.97 0.57
N ASN A 407 -19.44 9.88 1.07
CA ASN A 407 -18.93 9.12 2.20
C ASN A 407 -18.03 7.93 1.79
N MET A 408 -17.73 7.81 0.49
CA MET A 408 -16.74 6.88 -0.06
C MET A 408 -15.51 7.65 -0.52
N ILE A 409 -14.42 7.53 0.22
CA ILE A 409 -13.14 8.19 -0.06
C ILE A 409 -12.23 7.18 -0.75
N PHE A 410 -11.72 7.52 -1.91
CA PHE A 410 -10.74 6.72 -2.63
C PHE A 410 -9.32 7.19 -2.32
N ALA A 411 -8.40 6.27 -2.15
CA ALA A 411 -6.98 6.51 -2.02
C ALA A 411 -6.23 5.39 -2.76
N THR A 412 -6.11 5.53 -4.08
CA THR A 412 -5.66 4.46 -4.99
C THR A 412 -5.07 5.04 -6.28
N GLY A 413 -4.51 4.19 -7.14
CA GLY A 413 -3.94 4.63 -8.42
C GLY A 413 -2.60 5.34 -8.32
N PHE A 414 -1.91 5.18 -7.18
CA PHE A 414 -0.61 5.83 -6.94
C PHE A 414 0.57 5.07 -7.56
N SER A 415 0.31 4.01 -8.29
CA SER A 415 1.35 3.19 -8.92
C SER A 415 2.42 2.76 -7.90
N ARG A 416 3.68 2.78 -8.30
CA ARG A 416 4.82 2.46 -7.41
C ARG A 416 5.03 3.52 -6.30
N GLN A 417 4.49 4.71 -6.47
CA GLN A 417 4.64 5.81 -5.50
C GLN A 417 3.81 5.58 -4.24
N GLY A 418 2.74 4.79 -4.31
CA GLY A 418 1.86 4.50 -3.20
C GLY A 418 2.57 3.92 -1.96
N VAL A 419 3.69 3.23 -2.16
CA VAL A 419 4.49 2.66 -1.05
C VAL A 419 5.13 3.77 -0.23
N HIS A 420 5.94 4.62 -0.87
CA HIS A 420 6.70 5.65 -0.15
C HIS A 420 5.89 6.90 0.19
N HIS A 421 4.82 7.19 -0.54
CA HIS A 421 3.90 8.28 -0.21
C HIS A 421 2.84 7.87 0.85
N SER A 422 2.72 6.58 1.18
CA SER A 422 1.67 6.11 2.09
C SER A 422 1.60 6.82 3.44
N PRO A 423 2.72 7.21 4.11
CA PRO A 423 2.64 7.96 5.35
C PRO A 423 1.93 9.30 5.19
N ALA A 424 2.22 10.04 4.13
CA ALA A 424 1.61 11.34 3.85
C ALA A 424 0.17 11.22 3.35
N ILE A 425 -0.10 10.25 2.47
CA ILE A 425 -1.45 9.96 1.96
C ILE A 425 -2.38 9.60 3.12
N GLY A 426 -1.95 8.69 3.99
CA GLY A 426 -2.75 8.30 5.17
C GLY A 426 -3.04 9.48 6.10
N LYS A 427 -2.07 10.39 6.25
CA LYS A 427 -2.26 11.64 7.01
C LYS A 427 -3.33 12.51 6.37
N GLY A 428 -3.24 12.74 5.05
CA GLY A 428 -4.21 13.55 4.31
C GLY A 428 -5.63 12.97 4.37
N VAL A 429 -5.80 11.65 4.22
CA VAL A 429 -7.11 10.99 4.37
C VAL A 429 -7.66 11.16 5.78
N ALA A 430 -6.82 11.00 6.81
CA ALA A 430 -7.24 11.20 8.19
C ALA A 430 -7.66 12.66 8.48
N GLU A 431 -6.97 13.65 7.91
CA GLU A 431 -7.36 15.06 7.97
C GLU A 431 -8.70 15.30 7.28
N LEU A 432 -8.88 14.76 6.09
CA LEU A 432 -10.14 14.89 5.35
C LEU A 432 -11.34 14.32 6.13
N ILE A 433 -11.15 13.19 6.84
CA ILE A 433 -12.21 12.55 7.64
C ILE A 433 -12.49 13.31 8.94
N ILE A 434 -11.45 13.75 9.65
CA ILE A 434 -11.59 14.35 10.99
C ILE A 434 -11.86 15.86 10.90
N ASP A 435 -11.12 16.57 10.02
CA ASP A 435 -11.15 18.03 9.91
C ASP A 435 -11.98 18.52 8.73
N CYS A 436 -12.47 17.59 7.86
CA CYS A 436 -13.17 17.90 6.60
C CYS A 436 -12.35 18.74 5.62
N GLN A 437 -11.03 18.81 5.78
CA GLN A 437 -10.10 19.54 4.90
C GLN A 437 -8.69 18.98 5.02
N TYR A 438 -7.86 19.24 4.02
CA TYR A 438 -6.43 18.99 4.08
C TYR A 438 -5.74 20.13 4.86
N SER A 439 -4.98 19.80 5.90
CA SER A 439 -4.32 20.78 6.77
C SER A 439 -2.79 20.79 6.59
N THR A 440 -2.20 19.63 6.31
CA THR A 440 -0.74 19.48 6.19
C THR A 440 -0.26 19.69 4.75
N ILE A 441 -0.91 19.04 3.78
CA ILE A 441 -0.60 19.13 2.36
C ILE A 441 -1.94 19.26 1.63
N ASP A 442 -2.10 20.26 0.80
CA ASP A 442 -3.29 20.37 -0.05
C ASP A 442 -3.24 19.33 -1.16
N LEU A 443 -4.12 18.34 -1.05
CA LEU A 443 -4.26 17.21 -1.99
C LEU A 443 -5.56 17.29 -2.79
N SER A 444 -6.24 18.43 -2.78
CA SER A 444 -7.53 18.62 -3.45
C SER A 444 -7.47 18.31 -4.94
N ARG A 445 -6.35 18.66 -5.61
CA ARG A 445 -6.15 18.37 -7.04
C ARG A 445 -6.07 16.86 -7.37
N PHE A 446 -5.86 15.98 -6.38
CA PHE A 446 -5.95 14.53 -6.59
C PHE A 446 -7.39 14.00 -6.58
N GLY A 447 -8.38 14.85 -6.32
CA GLY A 447 -9.80 14.50 -6.30
C GLY A 447 -10.37 14.13 -7.67
N PHE A 448 -11.63 13.68 -7.68
CA PHE A 448 -12.36 13.33 -8.90
C PHE A 448 -12.72 14.55 -9.79
N ASP A 449 -12.64 15.76 -9.27
CA ASP A 449 -13.00 16.96 -10.01
C ASP A 449 -12.22 17.09 -11.32
N ARG A 450 -10.91 16.75 -11.30
CA ARG A 450 -10.07 16.77 -12.50
C ARG A 450 -10.52 15.78 -13.60
N ILE A 451 -11.17 14.67 -13.19
CA ILE A 451 -11.75 13.70 -14.14
C ILE A 451 -13.07 14.24 -14.70
N LEU A 452 -13.88 14.92 -13.87
CA LEU A 452 -15.14 15.53 -14.28
C LEU A 452 -14.96 16.67 -15.31
N ILE A 453 -13.94 17.52 -15.11
CA ILE A 453 -13.67 18.68 -15.97
C ILE A 453 -12.65 18.41 -17.07
N ASP A 454 -12.15 17.16 -17.15
CA ASP A 454 -11.15 16.69 -18.12
C ASP A 454 -9.83 17.51 -18.07
N GLU A 455 -9.33 17.75 -16.85
CA GLU A 455 -8.05 18.42 -16.60
C GLU A 455 -7.03 17.45 -15.96
N PRO A 456 -6.26 16.69 -16.76
CA PRO A 456 -5.34 15.69 -16.25
C PRO A 456 -4.18 16.33 -15.46
N LEU A 457 -3.80 15.70 -14.36
CA LEU A 457 -2.69 16.08 -13.51
C LEU A 457 -1.46 15.23 -13.85
N ILE A 458 -0.66 15.67 -14.79
CA ILE A 458 0.44 14.89 -15.37
C ILE A 458 1.76 15.17 -14.66
N GLU A 459 2.42 14.11 -14.18
CA GLU A 459 3.80 14.15 -13.70
C GLU A 459 4.78 14.08 -14.88
N PHE A 460 5.56 15.13 -15.12
CA PHE A 460 6.52 15.18 -16.21
C PHE A 460 7.91 14.71 -15.77
N ASN A 461 8.13 13.42 -15.80
CA ASN A 461 9.43 12.82 -15.53
C ASN A 461 10.32 12.77 -16.79
N VAL A 462 11.63 12.66 -16.58
CA VAL A 462 12.63 12.57 -17.67
C VAL A 462 13.04 11.12 -17.99
N TYR A 463 12.32 10.15 -17.43
CA TYR A 463 12.56 8.71 -17.57
C TYR A 463 11.27 7.95 -17.91
#